data_c9e9b3f0d90b7dbec4617e627833a308
#
_entry.id   c9e9b3f0d90b7dbec4617e627833a308
#
_cell.length_a   1.000
_cell.length_b   1.000
_cell.length_c   1.000
_cell.angle_alpha   90.00
_cell.angle_beta   90.00
_cell.angle_gamma   90.00
#
_symmetry.space_group_name_H-M   'P 1'
#
loop_
_entity.id
_entity.type
_entity.pdbx_description
1 polymer ?
#
loop_
_entity_poly.entity_id
_entity_poly.type
_entity_poly.pdbx_seq_one_letter_code
_entity_poly.pdbx_strand_id
1 'polypeptide(L)'
;MDVQSVLIGALLMDDQLAPYSLPELSIEHFRPELQPTFAAVQGFWITKGILDIMQIVAKYPDQKQNLMSCVSSCESECIRITRDRVEEWTRIIMEDAAKVRFQSLAFKAVDAATAFDDLPDLYQQMGQALDIHTEKGDFQSVGELLDDYIRHLD
;
A
#
# COMPACT_ATOMS: atom_id res chain seq x y z
N MET A 1 3.12 12.53 -9.17
CA MET A 1 1.97 11.61 -9.36
C MET A 1 1.61 10.98 -8.02
N ASP A 2 0.35 11.03 -7.67
CA ASP A 2 -0.18 10.33 -6.49
C ASP A 2 -0.55 8.89 -6.88
N VAL A 3 0.37 7.97 -6.68
CA VAL A 3 0.23 6.58 -7.13
C VAL A 3 -1.01 5.90 -6.54
N GLN A 4 -1.34 6.20 -5.27
CA GLN A 4 -2.50 5.58 -4.62
C GLN A 4 -3.81 6.00 -5.29
N SER A 5 -4.01 7.29 -5.51
CA SER A 5 -5.20 7.80 -6.20
C SER A 5 -5.25 7.34 -7.65
N VAL A 6 -4.12 7.37 -8.35
CA VAL A 6 -4.03 6.94 -9.76
C VAL A 6 -4.36 5.46 -9.90
N LEU A 7 -3.87 4.61 -9.01
CA LEU A 7 -4.20 3.18 -9.07
C LEU A 7 -5.69 2.92 -8.87
N ILE A 8 -6.30 3.54 -7.87
CA ILE A 8 -7.74 3.38 -7.63
C ILE A 8 -8.53 3.85 -8.85
N GLY A 9 -8.17 5.01 -9.41
CA GLY A 9 -8.80 5.53 -10.62
C GLY A 9 -8.66 4.61 -11.81
N ALA A 10 -7.47 4.05 -12.01
CA ALA A 10 -7.20 3.11 -13.10
C ALA A 10 -8.06 1.85 -13.02
N LEU A 11 -8.21 1.29 -11.81
CA LEU A 11 -9.05 0.11 -11.59
C LEU A 11 -10.54 0.41 -11.81
N LEU A 12 -10.98 1.62 -11.48
CA LEU A 12 -12.35 2.06 -11.75
C LEU A 12 -12.61 2.29 -13.25
N MET A 13 -11.59 2.67 -14.00
CA MET A 13 -11.69 2.87 -15.45
C MET A 13 -11.60 1.56 -16.24
N ASP A 14 -10.84 0.58 -15.72
CA ASP A 14 -10.70 -0.74 -16.33
C ASP A 14 -10.69 -1.82 -15.25
N ASP A 15 -11.87 -2.35 -14.95
CA ASP A 15 -12.04 -3.34 -13.88
C ASP A 15 -11.46 -4.71 -14.21
N GLN A 16 -11.13 -4.97 -15.46
CA GLN A 16 -10.46 -6.21 -15.86
C GLN A 16 -9.05 -6.30 -15.26
N LEU A 17 -8.48 -5.18 -14.84
CA LEU A 17 -7.17 -5.13 -14.21
C LEU A 17 -7.22 -5.35 -12.69
N ALA A 18 -8.40 -5.37 -12.09
CA ALA A 18 -8.57 -5.56 -10.66
C ALA A 18 -7.92 -6.84 -10.11
N PRO A 19 -8.00 -8.01 -10.78
CA PRO A 19 -7.35 -9.22 -10.29
C PRO A 19 -5.82 -9.14 -10.16
N TYR A 20 -5.20 -8.21 -10.85
CA TYR A 20 -3.74 -8.03 -10.81
C TYR A 20 -3.26 -7.06 -9.73
N SER A 21 -4.18 -6.54 -8.93
CA SER A 21 -3.88 -5.52 -7.93
C SER A 21 -4.61 -5.77 -6.60
N LEU A 22 -5.93 -5.84 -6.61
CA LEU A 22 -6.74 -5.87 -5.39
C LEU A 22 -6.45 -7.04 -4.45
N PRO A 23 -6.16 -8.28 -4.94
CA PRO A 23 -5.84 -9.37 -4.02
C PRO A 23 -4.55 -9.18 -3.22
N GLU A 24 -3.61 -8.39 -3.75
CA GLU A 24 -2.33 -8.14 -3.10
C GLU A 24 -2.36 -6.97 -2.11
N LEU A 25 -3.35 -6.10 -2.22
CA LEU A 25 -3.44 -4.88 -1.43
C LEU A 25 -4.38 -5.05 -0.24
N SER A 26 -4.04 -4.37 0.84
CA SER A 26 -4.91 -4.23 2.01
C SER A 26 -5.13 -2.75 2.33
N ILE A 27 -6.13 -2.47 3.16
CA ILE A 27 -6.48 -1.11 3.55
C ILE A 27 -5.29 -0.38 4.18
N GLU A 28 -4.47 -1.10 4.92
CA GLU A 28 -3.29 -0.57 5.62
C GLU A 28 -2.22 -0.02 4.69
N HIS A 29 -2.20 -0.45 3.43
CA HIS A 29 -1.24 0.03 2.44
C HIS A 29 -1.52 1.47 1.99
N PHE A 30 -2.71 1.99 2.27
CA PHE A 30 -3.14 3.31 1.84
C PHE A 30 -3.07 4.32 2.97
N ARG A 31 -2.86 5.59 2.60
CA ARG A 31 -2.93 6.67 3.58
C ARG A 31 -4.34 6.79 4.17
N PRO A 32 -4.50 7.32 5.40
CA PRO A 32 -5.79 7.32 6.09
C PRO A 32 -6.95 7.91 5.28
N GLU A 33 -6.70 8.94 4.49
CA GLU A 33 -7.73 9.62 3.69
C GLU A 33 -8.31 8.72 2.59
N LEU A 34 -7.52 7.77 2.08
CA LEU A 34 -7.94 6.85 1.02
C LEU A 34 -8.38 5.49 1.52
N GLN A 35 -8.16 5.17 2.79
CA GLN A 35 -8.54 3.87 3.34
C GLN A 35 -10.04 3.56 3.17
N PRO A 36 -10.98 4.48 3.49
CA PRO A 36 -12.40 4.21 3.25
C PRO A 36 -12.74 4.05 1.77
N THR A 37 -12.07 4.82 0.92
CA THR A 37 -12.26 4.74 -0.53
C THR A 37 -11.80 3.40 -1.08
N PHE A 38 -10.61 2.97 -0.70
CA PHE A 38 -10.07 1.66 -1.10
C PHE A 38 -10.94 0.51 -0.55
N ALA A 39 -11.38 0.61 0.70
CA ALA A 39 -12.25 -0.39 1.31
C ALA A 39 -13.56 -0.55 0.53
N ALA A 40 -14.14 0.56 0.07
CA ALA A 40 -15.37 0.53 -0.74
C ALA A 40 -15.12 -0.19 -2.08
N VAL A 41 -14.03 0.13 -2.76
CA VAL A 41 -13.67 -0.49 -4.04
C VAL A 41 -13.40 -1.98 -3.88
N GLN A 42 -12.55 -2.35 -2.92
CA GLN A 42 -12.19 -3.74 -2.68
C GLN A 42 -13.40 -4.57 -2.25
N GLY A 43 -14.20 -4.04 -1.33
CA GLY A 43 -15.41 -4.72 -0.84
C GLY A 43 -16.43 -4.94 -1.95
N PHE A 44 -16.63 -3.96 -2.81
CA PHE A 44 -17.52 -4.09 -3.96
C PHE A 44 -17.01 -5.17 -4.93
N TRP A 45 -15.72 -5.16 -5.25
CA TRP A 45 -15.12 -6.14 -6.13
C TRP A 45 -15.22 -7.57 -5.57
N ILE A 46 -14.94 -7.76 -4.29
CA ILE A 46 -15.06 -9.07 -3.63
C ILE A 46 -16.50 -9.58 -3.71
N THR A 47 -17.49 -8.70 -3.55
CA THR A 47 -18.90 -9.08 -3.53
C THR A 47 -19.46 -9.31 -4.93
N LYS A 48 -19.11 -8.46 -5.90
CA LYS A 48 -19.73 -8.45 -7.24
C LYS A 48 -18.83 -8.98 -8.35
N GLY A 49 -17.52 -9.04 -8.14
CA GLY A 49 -16.56 -9.46 -9.18
C GLY A 49 -16.33 -8.44 -10.28
N ILE A 50 -16.93 -7.27 -10.18
CA ILE A 50 -16.79 -6.17 -11.12
C ILE A 50 -16.58 -4.86 -10.35
N LEU A 51 -16.14 -3.81 -11.05
CA LEU A 51 -16.08 -2.45 -10.54
C LEU A 51 -16.91 -1.54 -11.45
N ASP A 52 -17.99 -1.02 -10.91
CA ASP A 52 -18.82 -0.02 -11.59
C ASP A 52 -18.94 1.18 -10.65
N ILE A 53 -18.36 2.31 -11.07
CA ILE A 53 -18.30 3.50 -10.23
C ILE A 53 -19.68 3.99 -9.81
N MET A 54 -20.66 3.90 -10.69
CA MET A 54 -22.03 4.34 -10.38
C MET A 54 -22.66 3.48 -9.29
N GLN A 55 -22.45 2.17 -9.36
CA GLN A 55 -22.96 1.25 -8.34
C GLN A 55 -22.20 1.39 -7.01
N ILE A 56 -20.89 1.62 -7.07
CA ILE A 56 -20.08 1.84 -5.87
C ILE A 56 -20.53 3.12 -5.18
N VAL A 57 -20.75 4.20 -5.92
CA VAL A 57 -21.24 5.48 -5.38
C VAL A 57 -22.64 5.31 -4.77
N ALA A 58 -23.50 4.53 -5.41
CA ALA A 58 -24.84 4.27 -4.87
C ALA A 58 -24.78 3.54 -3.53
N LYS A 59 -23.84 2.60 -3.37
CA LYS A 59 -23.66 1.86 -2.13
C LYS A 59 -22.91 2.64 -1.06
N TYR A 60 -21.94 3.45 -1.48
CA TYR A 60 -21.07 4.24 -0.61
C TYR A 60 -21.10 5.72 -1.00
N PRO A 61 -22.25 6.41 -0.77
CA PRO A 61 -22.40 7.80 -1.24
C PRO A 61 -21.40 8.78 -0.63
N ASP A 62 -20.89 8.48 0.57
CA ASP A 62 -19.88 9.31 1.23
C ASP A 62 -18.53 9.30 0.48
N GLN A 63 -18.30 8.30 -0.35
CA GLN A 63 -17.06 8.14 -1.09
C GLN A 63 -17.13 8.71 -2.52
N LYS A 64 -18.26 9.27 -2.93
CA LYS A 64 -18.45 9.79 -4.29
C LYS A 64 -17.33 10.75 -4.71
N GLN A 65 -17.07 11.76 -3.88
CA GLN A 65 -16.07 12.77 -4.20
C GLN A 65 -14.66 12.18 -4.30
N ASN A 66 -14.30 11.29 -3.38
CA ASN A 66 -13.00 10.65 -3.40
C ASN A 66 -12.83 9.71 -4.60
N LEU A 67 -13.86 8.95 -4.95
CA LEU A 67 -13.85 8.07 -6.12
C LEU A 67 -13.70 8.87 -7.41
N MET A 68 -14.45 9.95 -7.56
CA MET A 68 -14.35 10.83 -8.73
C MET A 68 -12.99 11.52 -8.79
N SER A 69 -12.45 11.92 -7.65
CA SER A 69 -11.11 12.51 -7.56
C SER A 69 -10.01 11.53 -8.00
N CYS A 70 -10.13 10.25 -7.63
CA CYS A 70 -9.20 9.21 -8.06
C CYS A 70 -9.23 9.02 -9.58
N VAL A 71 -10.42 8.97 -10.18
CA VAL A 71 -10.56 8.88 -11.63
C VAL A 71 -9.95 10.10 -12.31
N SER A 72 -10.22 11.30 -11.80
CA SER A 72 -9.62 12.53 -12.35
C SER A 72 -8.11 12.54 -12.24
N SER A 73 -7.55 12.06 -11.13
CA SER A 73 -6.10 11.94 -10.95
C SER A 73 -5.48 11.01 -12.00
N CYS A 74 -6.13 9.90 -12.27
CA CYS A 74 -5.67 8.96 -13.30
C CYS A 74 -5.75 9.57 -14.70
N GLU A 75 -6.86 10.23 -15.03
CA GLU A 75 -7.05 10.88 -16.32
C GLU A 75 -6.03 11.99 -16.56
N SER A 76 -5.73 12.79 -15.53
CA SER A 76 -4.82 13.92 -15.65
C SER A 76 -3.37 13.51 -15.92
N GLU A 77 -2.98 12.29 -15.61
CA GLU A 77 -1.64 11.77 -15.91
C GLU A 77 -1.45 11.45 -17.38
N CYS A 78 -2.53 11.35 -18.18
CA CYS A 78 -2.48 11.04 -19.61
C CYS A 78 -1.67 9.79 -19.95
N ILE A 79 -1.67 8.82 -19.04
CA ILE A 79 -0.92 7.57 -19.16
C ILE A 79 -1.87 6.47 -19.61
N ARG A 80 -1.42 5.64 -20.54
CA ARG A 80 -2.17 4.46 -20.93
C ARG A 80 -2.20 3.45 -19.79
N ILE A 81 -3.40 3.05 -19.40
CA ILE A 81 -3.60 2.05 -18.36
C ILE A 81 -3.33 0.67 -18.94
N THR A 82 -2.32 -0.02 -18.39
CA THR A 82 -1.94 -1.37 -18.79
C THR A 82 -1.77 -2.24 -17.56
N ARG A 83 -1.80 -3.56 -17.75
CA ARG A 83 -1.52 -4.51 -16.69
C ARG A 83 -0.17 -4.24 -16.02
N ASP A 84 0.88 -4.03 -16.84
CA ASP A 84 2.23 -3.78 -16.33
C ASP A 84 2.29 -2.55 -15.44
N ARG A 85 1.59 -1.49 -15.82
CA ARG A 85 1.53 -0.26 -15.01
C ARG A 85 0.78 -0.49 -13.70
N VAL A 86 -0.33 -1.19 -13.75
CA VAL A 86 -1.13 -1.51 -12.56
C VAL A 86 -0.30 -2.38 -11.60
N GLU A 87 0.39 -3.38 -12.09
CA GLU A 87 1.28 -4.20 -11.28
C GLU A 87 2.43 -3.39 -10.69
N GLU A 88 3.02 -2.48 -11.47
CA GLU A 88 4.08 -1.59 -10.99
C GLU A 88 3.57 -0.67 -9.87
N TRP A 89 2.44 -0.01 -10.07
CA TRP A 89 1.86 0.87 -9.05
C TRP A 89 1.49 0.11 -7.78
N THR A 90 0.94 -1.08 -7.93
CA THR A 90 0.63 -1.97 -6.79
C THR A 90 1.90 -2.26 -5.99
N ARG A 91 2.99 -2.62 -6.68
CA ARG A 91 4.28 -2.88 -6.06
C ARG A 91 4.83 -1.65 -5.33
N ILE A 92 4.74 -0.48 -5.95
CA ILE A 92 5.19 0.78 -5.33
C ILE A 92 4.43 1.06 -4.04
N ILE A 93 3.10 0.89 -4.05
CA ILE A 93 2.28 1.11 -2.86
C ILE A 93 2.68 0.15 -1.73
N MET A 94 2.88 -1.12 -2.06
CA MET A 94 3.30 -2.12 -1.07
C MET A 94 4.69 -1.83 -0.52
N GLU A 95 5.62 -1.43 -1.37
CA GLU A 95 6.99 -1.08 -0.96
C GLU A 95 7.01 0.15 -0.06
N ASP A 96 6.26 1.19 -0.42
CA ASP A 96 6.20 2.40 0.38
C ASP A 96 5.58 2.14 1.77
N ALA A 97 4.54 1.31 1.82
CA ALA A 97 3.93 0.91 3.08
C ALA A 97 4.91 0.10 3.94
N ALA A 98 5.66 -0.81 3.33
CA ALA A 98 6.67 -1.59 4.03
C ALA A 98 7.79 -0.72 4.59
N LYS A 99 8.25 0.28 3.84
CA LYS A 99 9.26 1.25 4.30
C LYS A 99 8.77 2.04 5.51
N VAL A 100 7.54 2.57 5.45
CA VAL A 100 6.96 3.34 6.55
C VAL A 100 6.84 2.47 7.80
N ARG A 101 6.37 1.24 7.65
CA ARG A 101 6.27 0.30 8.77
C ARG A 101 7.64 -0.04 9.36
N PHE A 102 8.61 -0.30 8.50
CA PHE A 102 9.99 -0.57 8.94
C PHE A 102 10.55 0.61 9.73
N GLN A 103 10.42 1.83 9.23
CA GLN A 103 10.88 3.04 9.90
C GLN A 103 10.22 3.21 11.28
N SER A 104 8.91 3.00 11.35
CA SER A 104 8.17 3.08 12.62
C SER A 104 8.68 2.07 13.64
N LEU A 105 8.93 0.84 13.21
CA LEU A 105 9.47 -0.22 14.07
C LEU A 105 10.91 0.07 14.48
N ALA A 106 11.72 0.64 13.59
CA ALA A 106 13.09 1.04 13.89
C ALA A 106 13.12 2.14 14.97
N PHE A 107 12.23 3.13 14.90
CA PHE A 107 12.09 4.14 15.94
C PHE A 107 11.70 3.53 17.28
N LYS A 108 10.75 2.59 17.29
CA LYS A 108 10.37 1.87 18.50
C LYS A 108 11.52 1.07 19.08
N ALA A 109 12.33 0.44 18.22
CA ALA A 109 13.51 -0.32 18.65
C ALA A 109 14.54 0.58 19.32
N VAL A 110 14.75 1.78 18.78
CA VAL A 110 15.66 2.77 19.36
C VAL A 110 15.16 3.24 20.73
N ASP A 111 13.88 3.55 20.85
CA ASP A 111 13.25 3.94 22.12
C ASP A 111 13.29 2.79 23.12
N ALA A 112 13.09 1.56 22.68
CA ALA A 112 13.10 0.35 23.49
C ALA A 112 14.51 -0.14 23.81
N ALA A 113 15.56 0.49 23.30
CA ALA A 113 16.95 0.17 23.68
C ALA A 113 17.19 0.39 25.18
N THR A 114 16.31 1.12 25.85
CA THR A 114 16.26 1.26 27.29
C THR A 114 15.46 0.13 27.97
N ALA A 115 14.65 -0.61 27.23
CA ALA A 115 13.84 -1.74 27.69
C ALA A 115 14.23 -2.99 26.88
N PHE A 116 15.23 -3.70 27.37
CA PHE A 116 15.90 -4.80 26.66
C PHE A 116 14.96 -5.94 26.23
N ASP A 117 13.84 -6.12 26.95
CA ASP A 117 12.94 -7.25 26.74
C ASP A 117 12.09 -7.16 25.46
N ASP A 118 11.94 -5.96 24.90
CA ASP A 118 11.08 -5.72 23.74
C ASP A 118 11.81 -5.85 22.38
N LEU A 119 13.16 -5.86 22.39
CA LEU A 119 13.95 -5.90 21.16
C LEU A 119 13.70 -7.13 20.28
N PRO A 120 13.64 -8.36 20.83
CA PRO A 120 13.40 -9.54 19.98
C PRO A 120 12.09 -9.48 19.22
N ASP A 121 11.01 -9.00 19.85
CA ASP A 121 9.71 -8.86 19.21
C ASP A 121 9.74 -7.79 18.12
N LEU A 122 10.43 -6.68 18.35
CA LEU A 122 10.60 -5.61 17.37
C LEU A 122 11.40 -6.08 16.16
N TYR A 123 12.47 -6.84 16.35
CA TYR A 123 13.23 -7.44 15.26
C TYR A 123 12.36 -8.35 14.40
N GLN A 124 11.52 -9.17 15.03
CA GLN A 124 10.61 -10.05 14.31
C GLN A 124 9.60 -9.25 13.47
N GLN A 125 9.01 -8.20 14.02
CA GLN A 125 8.07 -7.35 13.30
C GLN A 125 8.74 -6.62 12.14
N MET A 126 9.98 -6.15 12.31
CA MET A 126 10.75 -5.53 11.24
C MET A 126 11.03 -6.51 10.11
N GLY A 127 11.35 -7.76 10.44
CA GLY A 127 11.53 -8.82 9.46
C GLY A 127 10.26 -9.08 8.67
N GLN A 128 9.11 -9.13 9.33
CA GLN A 128 7.81 -9.30 8.68
C GLN A 128 7.50 -8.12 7.74
N ALA A 129 7.82 -6.90 8.13
CA ALA A 129 7.61 -5.73 7.28
C ALA A 129 8.44 -5.79 5.99
N LEU A 130 9.62 -6.43 6.05
CA LEU A 130 10.50 -6.60 4.90
C LEU A 130 10.20 -7.85 4.06
N ASP A 131 9.43 -8.81 4.57
CA ASP A 131 9.13 -10.08 3.88
C ASP A 131 8.45 -9.87 2.52
N ILE A 132 7.69 -8.79 2.35
CA ILE A 132 7.10 -8.41 1.08
C ILE A 132 8.18 -8.24 0.00
N HIS A 133 9.36 -7.83 0.40
CA HIS A 133 10.51 -7.64 -0.49
C HIS A 133 11.35 -8.89 -0.67
N THR A 134 11.49 -9.70 0.37
CA THR A 134 12.40 -10.86 0.38
C THR A 134 12.03 -11.94 -0.62
N GLU A 135 10.78 -12.00 -1.04
CA GLU A 135 10.33 -12.91 -2.10
C GLU A 135 10.92 -12.57 -3.47
N LYS A 136 11.52 -11.38 -3.64
CA LYS A 136 11.92 -10.85 -4.94
C LYS A 136 13.43 -10.57 -5.11
N GLY A 137 14.29 -10.96 -4.18
CA GLY A 137 15.73 -10.85 -4.42
C GLY A 137 16.58 -10.26 -3.30
N ASP A 138 17.54 -9.49 -3.63
CA ASP A 138 18.73 -9.13 -2.85
C ASP A 138 18.41 -8.37 -1.57
N PHE A 139 18.25 -9.07 -0.45
CA PHE A 139 18.06 -8.39 0.83
C PHE A 139 19.19 -8.68 1.80
N GLN A 140 19.70 -7.58 2.38
CA GLN A 140 20.48 -7.63 3.59
C GLN A 140 19.64 -8.23 4.71
N SER A 141 20.26 -8.92 5.65
CA SER A 141 19.55 -9.40 6.82
C SER A 141 18.97 -8.22 7.61
N VAL A 142 17.86 -8.46 8.33
CA VAL A 142 17.25 -7.44 9.18
C VAL A 142 18.27 -6.86 10.16
N GLY A 143 19.17 -7.69 10.69
CA GLY A 143 20.21 -7.23 11.59
C GLY A 143 21.16 -6.24 10.94
N GLU A 144 21.56 -6.49 9.69
CA GLU A 144 22.43 -5.57 8.94
C GLU A 144 21.76 -4.23 8.68
N LEU A 145 20.49 -4.25 8.25
CA LEU A 145 19.71 -3.03 8.03
C LEU A 145 19.55 -2.23 9.31
N LEU A 146 19.28 -2.89 10.41
CA LEU A 146 19.12 -2.24 11.70
C LEU A 146 20.45 -1.64 12.19
N ASP A 147 21.56 -2.35 12.03
CA ASP A 147 22.89 -1.85 12.40
C ASP A 147 23.23 -0.60 11.60
N ASP A 148 22.97 -0.61 10.30
CA ASP A 148 23.18 0.56 9.43
C ASP A 148 22.32 1.74 9.89
N TYR A 149 21.06 1.49 10.22
CA TYR A 149 20.15 2.51 10.69
C TYR A 149 20.62 3.13 12.02
N ILE A 150 21.01 2.30 12.97
CA ILE A 150 21.49 2.75 14.28
C ILE A 150 22.79 3.55 14.13
N ARG A 151 23.70 3.16 13.25
CA ARG A 151 24.94 3.91 12.99
C ARG A 151 24.68 5.30 12.44
N HIS A 152 23.61 5.49 11.70
CA HIS A 152 23.26 6.80 11.11
C HIS A 152 22.50 7.71 12.07
N LEU A 153 22.12 7.22 13.25
CA LEU A 153 21.43 8.00 14.27
C LEU A 153 22.39 8.74 15.22
N ASP A 154 23.66 8.36 15.24
CA ASP A 154 24.67 9.05 16.02
C ASP A 154 25.21 10.27 15.19
#